data_8fd4cfed8cec5536ae3c81c0a5e01c45
#
_entry.id   8fd4cfed8cec5536ae3c81c0a5e01c45
#
_cell.length_a   1.000
_cell.length_b   1.000
_cell.length_c   1.000
_cell.angle_alpha   90.00
_cell.angle_beta   90.00
_cell.angle_gamma   90.00
#
_symmetry.space_group_name_H-M   'P 1'
#
loop_
_entity.id
_entity.type
_entity.pdbx_description
1 polymer ?
#
loop_
_entity_poly.entity_id
_entity_poly.type
_entity_poly.pdbx_seq_one_letter_code
_entity_poly.pdbx_strand_id
1 'polypeptide(L)'
;MRERIAWDGGTWTTPPAAVSARGDALVVTAVEGSDAWRRTAYGFIHDTEHALIAPLPVGTAMEVVFEADFTAQFDQAGLFVRADEERWMKAGVENADGVLGVGAVVTDTMSDWSVGAVPEWAGRPLRVRVSRGEDALTVRAGVDGEPMRLVRVAPFRGDLDAQAGPMVCAPTRAGLEVAFTEWLRTDADASLH
;
A
#
# COMPACT_ATOMS: atom_id res chain seq x y z
N MET A 1 -7.01 5.99 -19.47
CA MET A 1 -5.75 5.24 -19.74
C MET A 1 -5.71 4.02 -18.79
N ARG A 2 -5.21 2.86 -19.24
CA ARG A 2 -4.91 1.71 -18.35
C ARG A 2 -3.59 1.11 -18.80
N GLU A 3 -2.59 1.18 -17.96
CA GLU A 3 -1.23 0.74 -18.23
C GLU A 3 -0.80 -0.25 -17.15
N ARG A 4 -0.31 -1.43 -17.56
CA ARG A 4 0.34 -2.37 -16.65
C ARG A 4 1.81 -1.94 -16.48
N ILE A 5 2.24 -1.73 -15.24
CA ILE A 5 3.62 -1.43 -14.93
C ILE A 5 4.36 -2.76 -14.77
N ALA A 6 5.46 -2.93 -15.46
CA ALA A 6 6.32 -4.09 -15.31
C ALA A 6 7.02 -4.08 -13.94
N TRP A 7 7.32 -5.27 -13.39
CA TRP A 7 7.95 -5.37 -12.07
C TRP A 7 9.37 -4.80 -12.00
N ASP A 8 10.03 -4.61 -13.13
CA ASP A 8 11.32 -3.92 -13.26
C ASP A 8 11.17 -2.41 -13.53
N GLY A 9 9.93 -1.91 -13.64
CA GLY A 9 9.62 -0.49 -13.89
C GLY A 9 9.63 0.40 -12.63
N GLY A 10 9.98 -0.14 -11.46
CA GLY A 10 10.03 0.59 -10.19
C GLY A 10 11.38 0.53 -9.51
N THR A 11 11.48 1.28 -8.40
CA THR A 11 12.65 1.27 -7.51
C THR A 11 12.19 0.94 -6.10
N TRP A 12 12.91 0.04 -5.42
CA TRP A 12 12.63 -0.30 -4.02
C TRP A 12 13.00 0.86 -3.09
N THR A 13 12.11 1.20 -2.16
CA THR A 13 12.42 2.11 -1.04
C THR A 13 13.43 1.46 -0.11
N THR A 14 13.16 0.22 0.29
CA THR A 14 14.07 -0.63 1.05
C THR A 14 14.03 -2.03 0.44
N PRO A 15 15.17 -2.65 0.12
CA PRO A 15 15.16 -4.00 -0.45
C PRO A 15 14.48 -5.01 0.49
N PRO A 16 13.56 -5.87 0.00
CA PRO A 16 12.97 -6.95 0.78
C PRO A 16 13.97 -8.10 1.01
N ALA A 17 13.60 -9.06 1.86
CA ALA A 17 14.41 -10.25 2.14
C ALA A 17 14.61 -11.12 0.90
N ALA A 18 13.56 -11.26 0.07
CA ALA A 18 13.62 -11.95 -1.20
C ALA A 18 12.56 -11.42 -2.17
N VAL A 19 12.86 -11.53 -3.46
CA VAL A 19 11.94 -11.29 -4.57
C VAL A 19 12.04 -12.46 -5.52
N SER A 20 10.88 -13.01 -5.92
CA SER A 20 10.81 -14.09 -6.89
C SER A 20 9.62 -13.92 -7.82
N ALA A 21 9.60 -14.65 -8.93
CA ALA A 21 8.47 -14.70 -9.85
C ALA A 21 7.69 -16.01 -9.65
N ARG A 22 6.35 -15.90 -9.64
CA ARG A 22 5.43 -17.05 -9.69
C ARG A 22 4.47 -16.85 -10.87
N GLY A 23 4.82 -17.38 -12.04
CA GLY A 23 4.16 -17.00 -13.30
C GLY A 23 4.38 -15.50 -13.54
N ASP A 24 3.29 -14.76 -13.75
CA ASP A 24 3.32 -13.29 -13.93
C ASP A 24 3.30 -12.50 -12.61
N ALA A 25 3.17 -13.16 -11.47
CA ALA A 25 3.13 -12.53 -10.16
C ALA A 25 4.55 -12.26 -9.62
N LEU A 26 4.70 -11.12 -8.95
CA LEU A 26 5.86 -10.78 -8.12
C LEU A 26 5.59 -11.29 -6.70
N VAL A 27 6.40 -12.20 -6.20
CA VAL A 27 6.36 -12.65 -4.81
C VAL A 27 7.44 -11.93 -4.02
N VAL A 28 7.03 -11.21 -2.98
CA VAL A 28 7.89 -10.42 -2.12
C VAL A 28 7.89 -10.99 -0.72
N THR A 29 9.07 -11.32 -0.19
CA THR A 29 9.25 -11.75 1.20
C THR A 29 9.74 -10.57 2.04
N ALA A 30 8.96 -10.17 3.05
CA ALA A 30 9.31 -9.07 3.93
C ALA A 30 10.44 -9.43 4.90
N VAL A 31 11.22 -8.43 5.30
CA VAL A 31 12.16 -8.53 6.42
C VAL A 31 11.37 -8.35 7.72
N GLU A 32 11.66 -9.20 8.74
CA GLU A 32 11.12 -9.00 10.08
C GLU A 32 11.52 -7.65 10.66
N GLY A 33 10.58 -6.93 11.27
CA GLY A 33 10.78 -5.59 11.82
C GLY A 33 10.57 -4.47 10.79
N SER A 34 10.24 -4.81 9.53
CA SER A 34 9.93 -3.79 8.52
C SER A 34 8.59 -3.09 8.81
N ASP A 35 8.59 -1.76 8.72
CA ASP A 35 7.39 -0.93 8.88
C ASP A 35 7.64 0.49 8.32
N ALA A 36 6.54 1.25 8.16
CA ALA A 36 6.55 2.69 7.94
C ALA A 36 5.68 3.35 9.02
N TRP A 37 6.31 4.15 9.90
CA TRP A 37 5.66 4.85 10.99
C TRP A 37 6.48 6.04 11.46
N ARG A 38 5.85 7.16 11.79
CA ARG A 38 6.54 8.34 12.33
C ARG A 38 5.86 8.87 13.58
N ARG A 39 6.53 8.71 14.73
CA ARG A 39 6.37 9.38 16.03
C ARG A 39 5.05 9.13 16.79
N THR A 40 3.89 9.32 16.16
CA THR A 40 2.58 9.32 16.84
C THR A 40 2.43 8.13 17.79
N ALA A 41 1.99 8.38 19.00
CA ALA A 41 1.76 7.43 20.10
C ALA A 41 3.00 6.67 20.60
N TYR A 42 3.95 6.32 19.74
CA TYR A 42 5.08 5.43 20.07
C TYR A 42 6.43 6.15 20.19
N GLY A 43 6.57 7.35 19.60
CA GLY A 43 7.80 8.12 19.63
C GLY A 43 8.93 7.65 18.71
N PHE A 44 8.83 6.47 18.08
CA PHE A 44 9.84 5.95 17.15
C PHE A 44 9.57 6.39 15.69
N ILE A 45 10.55 6.14 14.84
CA ILE A 45 10.46 6.27 13.38
C ILE A 45 10.90 4.93 12.78
N HIS A 46 10.06 4.40 11.89
CA HIS A 46 10.37 3.30 10.99
C HIS A 46 10.19 3.78 9.55
N ASP A 47 11.25 3.65 8.74
CA ASP A 47 11.30 3.94 7.30
C ASP A 47 11.93 2.70 6.63
N THR A 48 11.39 1.52 6.92
CA THR A 48 11.93 0.22 6.51
C THR A 48 10.94 -0.62 5.72
N GLU A 49 9.85 -0.01 5.27
CA GLU A 49 8.88 -0.64 4.37
C GLU A 49 9.54 -1.09 3.07
N HIS A 50 9.05 -2.20 2.51
CA HIS A 50 9.44 -2.66 1.19
C HIS A 50 8.40 -2.22 0.17
N ALA A 51 8.63 -1.09 -0.48
CA ALA A 51 7.74 -0.58 -1.52
C ALA A 51 8.49 -0.48 -2.87
N LEU A 52 7.92 -1.06 -3.92
CA LEU A 52 8.41 -0.94 -5.29
C LEU A 52 7.65 0.21 -5.95
N ILE A 53 8.27 1.41 -6.03
CA ILE A 53 7.57 2.64 -6.41
C ILE A 53 7.96 3.14 -7.79
N ALA A 54 6.96 3.69 -8.51
CA ALA A 54 7.08 4.35 -9.80
C ALA A 54 6.30 5.68 -9.79
N PRO A 55 6.55 6.60 -10.73
CA PRO A 55 5.88 7.91 -10.73
C PRO A 55 4.35 7.82 -10.69
N LEU A 56 3.74 8.63 -9.82
CA LEU A 56 2.29 8.82 -9.69
C LEU A 56 1.95 10.30 -9.99
N PRO A 57 1.77 10.71 -11.25
CA PRO A 57 1.37 12.07 -11.61
C PRO A 57 -0.03 12.43 -11.10
N VAL A 58 -0.29 13.73 -10.89
CA VAL A 58 -1.65 14.25 -10.67
C VAL A 58 -2.56 13.82 -11.82
N GLY A 59 -3.82 13.52 -11.54
CA GLY A 59 -4.79 13.03 -12.53
C GLY A 59 -4.65 11.55 -12.85
N THR A 60 -3.79 10.80 -12.12
CA THR A 60 -3.65 9.34 -12.27
C THR A 60 -3.97 8.59 -10.98
N ALA A 61 -4.15 7.29 -11.10
CA ALA A 61 -4.30 6.38 -9.98
C ALA A 61 -3.38 5.18 -10.13
N MET A 62 -2.95 4.63 -9.00
CA MET A 62 -2.20 3.39 -8.91
C MET A 62 -3.07 2.30 -8.31
N GLU A 63 -3.02 1.10 -8.87
CA GLU A 63 -3.72 -0.07 -8.36
C GLU A 63 -2.77 -1.25 -8.22
N VAL A 64 -2.98 -2.05 -7.19
CA VAL A 64 -2.35 -3.37 -7.03
C VAL A 64 -3.38 -4.42 -6.70
N VAL A 65 -3.14 -5.65 -7.18
CA VAL A 65 -3.84 -6.85 -6.72
C VAL A 65 -2.84 -7.77 -6.09
N PHE A 66 -3.18 -8.32 -4.92
CA PHE A 66 -2.29 -9.19 -4.17
C PHE A 66 -3.03 -10.24 -3.34
N GLU A 67 -2.29 -11.28 -2.95
CA GLU A 67 -2.72 -12.35 -2.06
C GLU A 67 -1.64 -12.60 -1.01
N ALA A 68 -2.03 -12.84 0.24
CA ALA A 68 -1.15 -13.28 1.32
C ALA A 68 -1.94 -13.90 2.47
N ASP A 69 -1.23 -14.69 3.30
CA ASP A 69 -1.71 -15.14 4.60
C ASP A 69 -1.21 -14.18 5.69
N PHE A 70 -2.11 -13.30 6.14
CA PHE A 70 -1.85 -12.35 7.22
C PHE A 70 -2.14 -13.02 8.57
N THR A 71 -1.11 -13.49 9.26
CA THR A 71 -1.27 -14.31 10.48
C THR A 71 -0.63 -13.71 11.73
N ALA A 72 0.34 -12.83 11.57
CA ALA A 72 1.00 -12.16 12.69
C ALA A 72 0.53 -10.72 12.84
N GLN A 73 0.74 -10.17 14.03
CA GLN A 73 0.38 -8.80 14.35
C GLN A 73 1.09 -7.83 13.38
N PHE A 74 0.29 -6.95 12.77
CA PHE A 74 0.73 -5.95 11.82
C PHE A 74 1.33 -6.47 10.51
N ASP A 75 1.14 -7.75 10.13
CA ASP A 75 1.36 -8.17 8.75
C ASP A 75 0.58 -7.27 7.80
N GLN A 76 1.23 -6.62 6.82
CA GLN A 76 0.62 -5.60 5.99
C GLN A 76 0.97 -5.78 4.52
N ALA A 77 0.02 -5.47 3.64
CA ALA A 77 0.27 -5.29 2.21
C ALA A 77 -0.72 -4.31 1.59
N GLY A 78 -0.28 -3.66 0.51
CA GLY A 78 -1.10 -2.70 -0.22
C GLY A 78 -0.28 -1.79 -1.13
N LEU A 79 -0.59 -0.50 -1.10
CA LEU A 79 0.10 0.57 -1.82
C LEU A 79 0.82 1.51 -0.87
N PHE A 80 2.01 1.93 -1.28
CA PHE A 80 2.76 3.02 -0.68
C PHE A 80 2.80 4.19 -1.66
N VAL A 81 2.48 5.39 -1.19
CA VAL A 81 2.65 6.65 -1.91
C VAL A 81 3.67 7.48 -1.16
N ARG A 82 4.71 7.96 -1.82
CA ARG A 82 5.79 8.71 -1.21
C ARG A 82 6.12 9.96 -2.01
N ALA A 83 6.14 11.11 -1.34
CA ALA A 83 6.77 12.32 -1.86
C ALA A 83 8.21 12.45 -1.31
N ASP A 84 8.39 12.26 -0.01
CA ASP A 84 9.68 12.30 0.68
C ASP A 84 9.64 11.47 1.98
N GLU A 85 10.64 11.64 2.85
CA GLU A 85 10.77 10.89 4.12
C GLU A 85 9.70 11.26 5.15
N GLU A 86 9.11 12.44 5.06
CA GLU A 86 8.13 12.95 6.04
C GLU A 86 6.71 13.00 5.49
N ARG A 87 6.54 12.83 4.15
CA ARG A 87 5.23 12.93 3.47
C ARG A 87 4.98 11.70 2.63
N TRP A 88 4.16 10.80 3.17
CA TRP A 88 3.82 9.55 2.52
C TRP A 88 2.48 9.00 3.04
N MET A 89 1.94 8.03 2.33
CA MET A 89 0.77 7.25 2.75
C MET A 89 1.05 5.78 2.49
N LYS A 90 0.77 4.91 3.46
CA LYS A 90 0.54 3.48 3.21
C LYS A 90 -0.96 3.19 3.30
N ALA A 91 -1.50 2.44 2.35
CA ALA A 91 -2.91 2.09 2.27
C ALA A 91 -3.06 0.64 1.84
N GLY A 92 -3.89 -0.10 2.56
CA GLY A 92 -4.05 -1.53 2.28
C GLY A 92 -4.70 -2.28 3.40
N VAL A 93 -4.33 -3.54 3.54
CA VAL A 93 -4.79 -4.41 4.62
C VAL A 93 -3.69 -4.65 5.64
N GLU A 94 -4.13 -4.89 6.87
CA GLU A 94 -3.27 -5.14 8.01
C GLU A 94 -3.97 -6.13 8.96
N ASN A 95 -3.21 -7.08 9.50
CA ASN A 95 -3.71 -7.95 10.56
C ASN A 95 -3.50 -7.25 11.92
N ALA A 96 -4.53 -6.60 12.43
CA ALA A 96 -4.50 -5.90 13.72
C ALA A 96 -5.31 -6.67 14.76
N ASP A 97 -4.66 -7.02 15.87
CA ASP A 97 -5.27 -7.75 17.00
C ASP A 97 -5.98 -9.05 16.59
N GLY A 98 -5.40 -9.76 15.61
CA GLY A 98 -5.91 -11.04 15.11
C GLY A 98 -7.09 -10.91 14.14
N VAL A 99 -7.41 -9.69 13.68
CA VAL A 99 -8.48 -9.44 12.72
C VAL A 99 -7.89 -8.68 11.51
N LEU A 100 -8.19 -9.17 10.31
CA LEU A 100 -7.84 -8.45 9.09
C LEU A 100 -8.61 -7.14 9.02
N GLY A 101 -7.90 -6.04 8.90
CA GLY A 101 -8.46 -4.71 8.73
C GLY A 101 -8.03 -4.08 7.40
N VAL A 102 -8.81 -3.13 6.93
CA VAL A 102 -8.45 -2.25 5.80
C VAL A 102 -8.33 -0.83 6.30
N GLY A 103 -7.31 -0.11 5.85
CA GLY A 103 -7.08 1.25 6.32
C GLY A 103 -5.96 1.97 5.61
N ALA A 104 -5.55 3.06 6.21
CA ALA A 104 -4.41 3.83 5.76
C ALA A 104 -3.67 4.48 6.93
N VAL A 105 -2.37 4.66 6.76
CA VAL A 105 -1.55 5.58 7.55
C VAL A 105 -1.17 6.74 6.64
N VAL A 106 -1.61 7.93 7.01
CA VAL A 106 -1.23 9.18 6.33
C VAL A 106 -0.17 9.87 7.18
N THR A 107 0.95 10.20 6.58
CA THR A 107 2.05 10.87 7.28
C THR A 107 2.36 12.22 6.64
N ASP A 108 2.27 13.25 7.45
CA ASP A 108 2.84 14.57 7.23
C ASP A 108 3.59 14.94 8.51
N THR A 109 4.89 14.65 8.54
CA THR A 109 5.80 14.69 9.70
C THR A 109 5.44 13.70 10.83
N MET A 110 4.17 13.44 11.06
CA MET A 110 3.64 12.48 12.04
C MET A 110 2.58 11.60 11.39
N SER A 111 2.49 10.35 11.83
CA SER A 111 1.54 9.37 11.30
C SER A 111 0.14 9.51 11.89
N ASP A 112 -0.86 9.46 11.02
CA ASP A 112 -2.30 9.37 11.33
C ASP A 112 -2.84 8.06 10.78
N TRP A 113 -3.31 7.17 11.64
CA TRP A 113 -3.73 5.82 11.31
C TRP A 113 -5.23 5.63 11.51
N SER A 114 -5.86 5.00 10.54
CA SER A 114 -7.22 4.50 10.66
C SER A 114 -7.34 3.11 10.06
N VAL A 115 -8.07 2.23 10.72
CA VAL A 115 -8.32 0.85 10.29
C VAL A 115 -9.76 0.45 10.63
N GLY A 116 -10.41 -0.28 9.73
CA GLY A 116 -11.72 -0.89 9.94
C GLY A 116 -11.66 -2.39 9.65
N ALA A 117 -12.29 -3.21 10.48
CA ALA A 117 -12.28 -4.67 10.34
C ALA A 117 -12.97 -5.12 9.03
N VAL A 118 -12.33 -6.07 8.34
CA VAL A 118 -12.82 -6.74 7.13
C VAL A 118 -12.51 -8.24 7.17
N PRO A 119 -12.92 -8.98 8.20
CA PRO A 119 -12.56 -10.37 8.35
C PRO A 119 -13.03 -11.24 7.16
N GLU A 120 -14.08 -10.82 6.46
CA GLU A 120 -14.60 -11.49 5.28
C GLU A 120 -13.68 -11.43 4.05
N TRP A 121 -12.62 -10.61 4.09
CA TRP A 121 -11.63 -10.51 3.02
C TRP A 121 -10.46 -11.49 3.19
N ALA A 122 -10.34 -12.13 4.35
CA ALA A 122 -9.24 -13.04 4.64
C ALA A 122 -9.17 -14.20 3.63
N GLY A 123 -7.95 -14.52 3.15
CA GLY A 123 -7.71 -15.59 2.19
C GLY A 123 -8.24 -15.32 0.77
N ARG A 124 -8.58 -14.11 0.44
CA ARG A 124 -9.08 -13.70 -0.88
C ARG A 124 -8.09 -12.77 -1.57
N PRO A 125 -8.05 -12.76 -2.92
CA PRO A 125 -7.32 -11.74 -3.66
C PRO A 125 -7.88 -10.36 -3.36
N LEU A 126 -7.00 -9.40 -3.06
CA LEU A 126 -7.40 -8.05 -2.65
C LEU A 126 -6.89 -7.02 -3.66
N ARG A 127 -7.73 -6.01 -3.93
CA ARG A 127 -7.38 -4.86 -4.75
C ARG A 127 -7.34 -3.60 -3.89
N VAL A 128 -6.27 -2.85 -4.03
CA VAL A 128 -6.12 -1.51 -3.43
C VAL A 128 -5.83 -0.51 -4.55
N ARG A 129 -6.50 0.62 -4.49
CA ARG A 129 -6.38 1.73 -5.43
C ARG A 129 -6.13 3.02 -4.67
N VAL A 130 -5.16 3.81 -5.13
CA VAL A 130 -4.95 5.19 -4.68
C VAL A 130 -5.04 6.11 -5.88
N SER A 131 -6.02 7.00 -5.88
CA SER A 131 -6.24 8.02 -6.91
C SER A 131 -5.67 9.35 -6.44
N ARG A 132 -4.85 10.02 -7.29
CA ARG A 132 -4.22 11.29 -7.00
C ARG A 132 -4.93 12.45 -7.72
N GLY A 133 -5.61 13.28 -6.91
CA GLY A 133 -6.15 14.59 -7.34
C GLY A 133 -5.13 15.73 -7.19
N GLU A 134 -5.59 16.95 -7.39
CA GLU A 134 -4.79 18.18 -7.22
C GLU A 134 -4.42 18.45 -5.75
N ASP A 135 -5.27 18.05 -4.81
CA ASP A 135 -5.15 18.37 -3.39
C ASP A 135 -5.36 17.16 -2.46
N ALA A 136 -5.64 15.97 -3.02
CA ALA A 136 -5.97 14.80 -2.23
C ALA A 136 -5.50 13.47 -2.85
N LEU A 137 -5.31 12.49 -1.96
CA LEU A 137 -5.28 11.07 -2.30
C LEU A 137 -6.62 10.44 -1.88
N THR A 138 -7.25 9.71 -2.78
CA THR A 138 -8.44 8.91 -2.51
C THR A 138 -8.09 7.44 -2.54
N VAL A 139 -8.31 6.74 -1.43
CA VAL A 139 -8.05 5.31 -1.28
C VAL A 139 -9.35 4.53 -1.41
N ARG A 140 -9.34 3.52 -2.27
CA ARG A 140 -10.40 2.52 -2.37
C ARG A 140 -9.79 1.12 -2.26
N ALA A 141 -10.51 0.20 -1.66
CA ALA A 141 -10.08 -1.19 -1.55
C ALA A 141 -11.27 -2.15 -1.58
N GLY A 142 -11.00 -3.40 -1.89
CA GLY A 142 -12.00 -4.47 -1.91
C GLY A 142 -11.37 -5.80 -2.29
N VAL A 143 -12.19 -6.83 -2.29
CA VAL A 143 -11.84 -8.11 -2.90
C VAL A 143 -11.76 -7.91 -4.41
N ASP A 144 -10.73 -8.48 -5.04
CA ASP A 144 -10.57 -8.37 -6.48
C ASP A 144 -11.79 -8.94 -7.24
N GLY A 145 -12.23 -8.21 -8.27
CA GLY A 145 -13.45 -8.52 -9.02
C GLY A 145 -14.77 -8.05 -8.36
N GLU A 146 -14.74 -7.52 -7.13
CA GLU A 146 -15.90 -6.94 -6.45
C GLU A 146 -15.82 -5.39 -6.43
N PRO A 147 -16.95 -4.69 -6.17
CA PRO A 147 -16.93 -3.23 -6.01
C PRO A 147 -16.04 -2.80 -4.86
N MET A 148 -15.11 -1.87 -5.12
CA MET A 148 -14.26 -1.30 -4.10
C MET A 148 -15.03 -0.33 -3.19
N ARG A 149 -14.69 -0.33 -1.90
CA ARG A 149 -15.20 0.61 -0.89
C ARG A 149 -14.27 1.82 -0.78
N LEU A 150 -14.82 3.01 -0.52
CA LEU A 150 -14.02 4.16 -0.12
C LEU A 150 -13.42 3.89 1.27
N VAL A 151 -12.10 4.00 1.39
CA VAL A 151 -11.37 3.77 2.65
C VAL A 151 -10.92 5.09 3.28
N ARG A 152 -10.33 5.97 2.48
CA ARG A 152 -9.79 7.25 2.97
C ARG A 152 -9.82 8.31 1.87
N VAL A 153 -10.04 9.55 2.25
CA VAL A 153 -9.66 10.75 1.49
C VAL A 153 -8.73 11.54 2.39
N ALA A 154 -7.53 11.81 1.92
CA ALA A 154 -6.52 12.52 2.70
C ALA A 154 -5.95 13.70 1.91
N PRO A 155 -5.69 14.86 2.55
CA PRO A 155 -4.98 15.96 1.92
C PRO A 155 -3.61 15.50 1.41
N PHE A 156 -3.29 15.87 0.17
CA PHE A 156 -1.98 15.62 -0.42
C PHE A 156 -1.76 16.63 -1.55
N ARG A 157 -0.73 17.46 -1.41
CA ARG A 157 -0.49 18.58 -2.31
C ARG A 157 -0.12 18.11 -3.72
N GLY A 158 -0.72 18.72 -4.73
CA GLY A 158 -0.47 18.42 -6.15
C GLY A 158 0.91 18.83 -6.65
N ASP A 159 1.54 19.83 -6.02
CA ASP A 159 2.89 20.30 -6.37
C ASP A 159 4.03 19.39 -5.89
N LEU A 160 3.74 18.35 -5.12
CA LEU A 160 4.74 17.37 -4.71
C LEU A 160 5.03 16.37 -5.83
N ASP A 161 6.28 16.01 -6.01
CA ASP A 161 6.63 14.84 -6.80
C ASP A 161 6.31 13.58 -6.00
N ALA A 162 5.40 12.75 -6.51
CA ALA A 162 5.00 11.54 -5.83
C ALA A 162 5.28 10.29 -6.66
N GLN A 163 5.65 9.23 -5.96
CA GLN A 163 5.79 7.89 -6.49
C GLN A 163 4.88 6.95 -5.70
N ALA A 164 4.42 5.85 -6.33
CA ALA A 164 3.61 4.86 -5.66
C ALA A 164 3.81 3.46 -6.23
N GLY A 165 3.47 2.45 -5.43
CA GLY A 165 3.48 1.07 -5.87
C GLY A 165 3.25 0.06 -4.77
N PRO A 166 3.34 -1.25 -5.09
CA PRO A 166 3.12 -2.33 -4.15
C PRO A 166 4.04 -2.22 -2.93
N MET A 167 3.48 -2.49 -1.75
CA MET A 167 4.17 -2.40 -0.46
C MET A 167 3.86 -3.61 0.41
N VAL A 168 4.87 -4.05 1.16
CA VAL A 168 4.75 -5.08 2.21
C VAL A 168 5.56 -4.69 3.44
N CYS A 169 5.01 -4.98 4.64
CA CYS A 169 5.70 -4.88 5.92
C CYS A 169 5.37 -6.08 6.82
N ALA A 170 6.35 -6.51 7.61
CA ALA A 170 6.22 -7.58 8.60
C ALA A 170 6.85 -7.16 9.94
N PRO A 171 6.16 -6.31 10.73
CA PRO A 171 6.74 -5.76 11.95
C PRO A 171 7.13 -6.78 13.01
N THR A 172 6.44 -7.94 13.07
CA THR A 172 6.57 -8.87 14.20
C THR A 172 7.01 -10.29 13.84
N ARG A 173 7.20 -10.60 12.55
CA ARG A 173 7.64 -11.93 12.13
C ARG A 173 8.48 -11.92 10.86
N ALA A 174 9.31 -12.95 10.70
CA ALA A 174 9.92 -13.29 9.42
C ALA A 174 8.96 -14.09 8.52
N GLY A 175 9.24 -14.12 7.22
CA GLY A 175 8.61 -15.02 6.26
C GLY A 175 7.20 -14.64 5.83
N LEU A 176 6.76 -13.39 5.99
CA LEU A 176 5.58 -12.91 5.29
C LEU A 176 5.89 -12.85 3.78
N GLU A 177 5.18 -13.65 3.01
CA GLU A 177 5.20 -13.59 1.54
C GLU A 177 3.90 -12.99 1.02
N VAL A 178 4.01 -12.01 0.12
CA VAL A 178 2.90 -11.41 -0.60
C VAL A 178 3.09 -11.60 -2.10
N ALA A 179 2.10 -12.18 -2.77
CA ALA A 179 2.09 -12.35 -4.22
C ALA A 179 1.29 -11.21 -4.87
N PHE A 180 1.98 -10.28 -5.52
CA PHE A 180 1.33 -9.24 -6.32
C PHE A 180 1.10 -9.74 -7.73
N THR A 181 -0.17 -9.74 -8.19
CA THR A 181 -0.57 -10.25 -9.51
C THR A 181 -0.79 -9.14 -10.53
N GLU A 182 -1.13 -7.93 -10.08
CA GLU A 182 -1.29 -6.74 -10.92
C GLU A 182 -0.64 -5.51 -10.29
N TRP A 183 -0.03 -4.68 -11.13
CA TRP A 183 0.39 -3.32 -10.83
C TRP A 183 0.01 -2.43 -12.01
N LEU A 184 -0.97 -1.55 -11.80
CA LEU A 184 -1.59 -0.76 -12.86
C LEU A 184 -1.51 0.73 -12.56
N ARG A 185 -1.33 1.53 -13.61
CA ARG A 185 -1.59 2.96 -13.60
C ARG A 185 -2.81 3.24 -14.49
N THR A 186 -3.75 4.03 -13.97
CA THR A 186 -5.01 4.37 -14.64
C THR A 186 -5.28 5.87 -14.52
N ASP A 187 -6.34 6.36 -15.16
CA ASP A 187 -6.84 7.71 -14.88
C ASP A 187 -7.33 7.81 -13.43
N ALA A 188 -7.21 8.99 -12.82
CA ALA A 188 -7.75 9.25 -11.49
C ALA A 188 -9.29 9.12 -11.46
N ASP A 189 -9.85 8.96 -10.27
CA ASP A 189 -11.29 8.95 -10.06
C ASP A 189 -11.89 10.29 -10.52
N ALA A 190 -12.96 10.23 -11.33
CA ALA A 190 -13.64 11.43 -11.82
C ALA A 190 -14.47 12.13 -10.71
N SER A 191 -14.85 11.38 -9.67
CA SER A 191 -15.60 11.88 -8.51
C SER A 191 -15.39 10.97 -7.30
N LEU A 192 -15.79 11.46 -6.12
CA LEU A 192 -15.78 10.66 -4.88
C LEU A 192 -17.00 9.71 -4.79
N HIS A 193 -18.06 9.99 -5.53
CA HIS A 193 -19.35 9.27 -5.50
C HIS A 193 -19.80 8.88 -6.88
#